data_4a33947de10c05ffbc45872c39479329
#
_entry.id   4a33947de10c05ffbc45872c39479329
#
_cell.length_a   1.000
_cell.length_b   1.000
_cell.length_c   1.000
_cell.angle_alpha   90.00
_cell.angle_beta   90.00
_cell.angle_gamma   90.00
#
_symmetry.space_group_name_H-M   'P 1'
#
loop_
_entity.id
_entity.type
_entity.pdbx_description
1 polymer ?
#
loop_
_entity_poly.entity_id
_entity_poly.type
_entity_poly.pdbx_seq_one_letter_code
_entity_poly.pdbx_strand_id
1 'polypeptide(L)'
;STLKIGEGVTISAKSDDATIDYILVEQGAKIEAVGTASAPIVMTADTKEPGAWGGIHICGKAPINIGSTGKSEVGDAAYGGSDPADNSGILKYIRLEYAGYKFTTEKECNGFTFYGVGNGTTLEYLEAYKGTDDGFEWFGGTVNAKYLVSVSNSDDSFDWTEGWSG
;
A
#
# COMPACT_ATOMS: atom_id res chain seq x y z
N SER A 1 17.74 0.87 0.28
CA SER A 1 17.47 -0.15 1.33
C SER A 1 16.34 -1.08 0.89
N THR A 2 16.28 -2.29 1.49
CA THR A 2 15.19 -3.26 1.23
C THR A 2 14.69 -3.80 2.56
N LEU A 3 13.36 -3.68 2.79
CA LEU A 3 12.66 -4.37 3.87
C LEU A 3 12.28 -5.77 3.39
N LYS A 4 12.68 -6.81 4.11
CA LYS A 4 12.32 -8.21 3.78
C LYS A 4 11.40 -8.78 4.84
N ILE A 5 10.29 -9.36 4.40
CA ILE A 5 9.29 -10.02 5.26
C ILE A 5 9.04 -11.41 4.67
N GLY A 6 9.33 -12.44 5.46
CA GLY A 6 9.19 -13.84 5.05
C GLY A 6 7.78 -14.39 5.22
N GLU A 7 7.57 -15.59 4.68
CA GLU A 7 6.30 -16.31 4.78
C GLU A 7 5.87 -16.56 6.23
N GLY A 8 4.56 -16.51 6.48
CA GLY A 8 3.95 -16.77 7.77
C GLY A 8 4.20 -15.69 8.84
N VAL A 9 4.90 -14.61 8.51
CA VAL A 9 5.12 -13.49 9.45
C VAL A 9 3.82 -12.73 9.68
N THR A 10 3.54 -12.40 10.93
CA THR A 10 2.49 -11.46 11.31
C THR A 10 3.11 -10.16 11.82
N ILE A 11 2.73 -9.04 11.21
CA ILE A 11 3.04 -7.69 11.67
C ILE A 11 1.78 -7.12 12.30
N SER A 12 1.88 -6.66 13.53
CA SER A 12 0.75 -6.05 14.25
C SER A 12 1.10 -4.63 14.66
N ALA A 13 0.38 -3.66 14.12
CA ALA A 13 0.47 -2.28 14.49
C ALA A 13 -0.09 -2.06 15.91
N LYS A 14 0.42 -1.07 16.62
CA LYS A 14 -0.05 -0.67 17.95
C LYS A 14 -1.12 0.41 17.82
N SER A 15 -2.23 0.21 18.49
CA SER A 15 -3.36 1.13 18.44
C SER A 15 -3.50 1.97 19.73
N ASP A 16 -2.64 1.79 20.71
CA ASP A 16 -2.70 2.40 22.05
C ASP A 16 -1.69 3.52 22.27
N ASP A 17 -0.85 3.83 21.31
CA ASP A 17 0.10 4.93 21.40
C ASP A 17 -0.42 6.22 20.72
N ALA A 18 0.31 7.32 20.93
CA ALA A 18 -0.08 8.64 20.42
C ALA A 18 0.25 8.82 18.93
N THR A 19 0.80 7.81 18.27
CA THR A 19 1.24 7.84 16.87
C THR A 19 0.54 6.74 16.09
N ILE A 20 0.34 6.98 14.81
CA ILE A 20 -0.24 5.98 13.93
C ILE A 20 0.85 5.21 13.22
N ASP A 21 0.82 3.91 13.38
CA ASP A 21 1.71 3.01 12.67
C ASP A 21 1.28 2.87 11.20
N TYR A 22 2.23 2.94 10.31
CA TYR A 22 2.08 2.62 8.88
C TYR A 22 3.40 2.14 8.30
N ILE A 23 3.36 1.51 7.15
CA ILE A 23 4.57 1.15 6.40
C ILE A 23 4.69 2.09 5.21
N LEU A 24 5.77 2.87 5.15
CA LEU A 24 6.07 3.75 4.02
C LEU A 24 7.38 3.30 3.34
N VAL A 25 7.27 2.95 2.07
CA VAL A 25 8.41 2.63 1.20
C VAL A 25 8.67 3.84 0.30
N GLU A 26 9.69 4.63 0.65
CA GLU A 26 10.07 5.82 -0.11
C GLU A 26 10.75 5.47 -1.44
N GLN A 27 10.80 6.41 -2.37
CA GLN A 27 11.46 6.25 -3.67
C GLN A 27 12.87 5.68 -3.55
N GLY A 28 13.15 4.63 -4.31
CA GLY A 28 14.46 3.96 -4.33
C GLY A 28 14.70 2.97 -3.19
N ALA A 29 13.81 2.91 -2.21
CA ALA A 29 13.72 1.77 -1.30
C ALA A 29 12.88 0.65 -1.94
N LYS A 30 12.94 -0.54 -1.36
CA LYS A 30 12.17 -1.71 -1.81
C LYS A 30 11.54 -2.45 -0.63
N ILE A 31 10.43 -3.12 -0.92
CA ILE A 31 9.85 -4.11 -0.03
C ILE A 31 9.79 -5.47 -0.73
N GLU A 32 10.30 -6.51 -0.07
CA GLU A 32 10.18 -7.90 -0.48
C GLU A 32 9.37 -8.63 0.59
N ALA A 33 8.05 -8.60 0.46
CA ALA A 33 7.11 -9.27 1.35
C ALA A 33 6.48 -10.45 0.61
N VAL A 34 7.05 -11.63 0.79
CA VAL A 34 6.68 -12.82 0.00
C VAL A 34 6.22 -13.93 0.94
N GLY A 35 4.92 -14.10 1.03
CA GLY A 35 4.27 -15.24 1.66
C GLY A 35 4.02 -16.37 0.66
N THR A 36 3.27 -17.38 1.12
CA THR A 36 2.78 -18.49 0.29
C THR A 36 1.30 -18.73 0.58
N ALA A 37 0.63 -19.52 -0.24
CA ALA A 37 -0.79 -19.86 -0.03
C ALA A 37 -1.01 -20.60 1.31
N SER A 38 -0.04 -21.38 1.78
CA SER A 38 -0.12 -22.11 3.05
C SER A 38 0.43 -21.32 4.25
N ALA A 39 1.21 -20.26 4.00
CA ALA A 39 1.82 -19.41 5.02
C ALA A 39 1.81 -17.93 4.54
N PRO A 40 0.62 -17.30 4.42
CA PRO A 40 0.54 -15.90 4.03
C PRO A 40 1.17 -14.98 5.07
N ILE A 41 1.58 -13.81 4.64
CA ILE A 41 1.94 -12.72 5.54
C ILE A 41 0.64 -12.06 6.00
N VAL A 42 0.53 -11.75 7.30
CA VAL A 42 -0.60 -10.99 7.85
C VAL A 42 -0.08 -9.66 8.37
N MET A 43 -0.63 -8.57 7.85
CA MET A 43 -0.39 -7.22 8.35
C MET A 43 -1.69 -6.72 8.98
N THR A 44 -1.68 -6.43 10.27
CA THR A 44 -2.89 -6.18 11.05
C THR A 44 -2.61 -5.16 12.16
N ALA A 45 -3.56 -4.92 13.03
CA ALA A 45 -3.40 -4.15 14.26
C ALA A 45 -3.75 -5.00 15.48
N ASP A 46 -3.34 -4.61 16.66
CA ASP A 46 -3.75 -5.24 17.91
C ASP A 46 -5.25 -5.01 18.19
N THR A 47 -5.77 -3.83 17.86
CA THR A 47 -7.22 -3.55 17.85
C THR A 47 -7.80 -4.01 16.49
N LYS A 48 -8.78 -4.91 16.55
CA LYS A 48 -9.42 -5.51 15.35
C LYS A 48 -10.61 -4.68 14.87
N GLU A 49 -10.39 -3.38 14.69
CA GLU A 49 -11.40 -2.43 14.23
C GLU A 49 -10.90 -1.70 12.98
N PRO A 50 -11.76 -1.44 11.97
CA PRO A 50 -11.40 -0.64 10.81
C PRO A 50 -10.80 0.71 11.21
N GLY A 51 -9.73 1.14 10.52
CA GLY A 51 -9.04 2.38 10.80
C GLY A 51 -8.01 2.31 11.94
N ALA A 52 -7.71 1.12 12.48
CA ALA A 52 -6.79 0.97 13.60
C ALA A 52 -5.34 1.34 13.28
N TRP A 53 -4.94 1.34 12.00
CA TRP A 53 -3.60 1.70 11.55
C TRP A 53 -3.60 2.22 10.10
N GLY A 54 -2.45 2.69 9.64
CA GLY A 54 -2.33 3.40 8.37
C GLY A 54 -2.05 2.54 7.14
N GLY A 55 -1.96 1.21 7.25
CA GLY A 55 -1.73 0.37 6.08
C GLY A 55 -0.32 0.48 5.48
N ILE A 56 -0.22 0.22 4.16
CA ILE A 56 1.04 0.23 3.43
C ILE A 56 1.01 1.23 2.27
N HIS A 57 2.06 2.05 2.18
CA HIS A 57 2.26 3.09 1.18
C HIS A 57 3.58 2.86 0.44
N ILE A 58 3.54 2.84 -0.89
CA ILE A 58 4.74 2.61 -1.72
C ILE A 58 4.88 3.74 -2.72
N CYS A 59 6.03 4.44 -2.69
CA CYS A 59 6.36 5.56 -3.56
C CYS A 59 7.38 5.13 -4.63
N GLY A 60 6.98 5.14 -5.89
CA GLY A 60 7.81 4.81 -7.04
C GLY A 60 8.19 6.02 -7.88
N LYS A 61 8.88 5.76 -8.99
CA LYS A 61 9.40 6.76 -9.94
C LYS A 61 8.73 6.72 -11.31
N ALA A 62 7.61 6.01 -11.41
CA ALA A 62 6.86 5.94 -12.67
C ALA A 62 6.04 7.24 -12.91
N PRO A 63 5.65 7.51 -14.16
CA PRO A 63 4.92 8.73 -14.52
C PRO A 63 3.60 8.88 -13.78
N ILE A 64 3.27 10.14 -13.50
CA ILE A 64 1.99 10.63 -12.98
C ILE A 64 1.51 11.80 -13.83
N ASN A 65 0.21 12.15 -13.82
CA ASN A 65 -0.30 13.22 -14.68
C ASN A 65 -0.52 14.58 -14.00
N ILE A 66 -0.20 14.68 -12.70
CA ILE A 66 -0.30 15.97 -11.96
C ILE A 66 0.99 16.81 -12.01
N GLY A 67 2.02 16.32 -12.69
CA GLY A 67 3.34 16.96 -12.80
C GLY A 67 4.45 15.92 -12.86
N SER A 68 5.69 16.34 -12.63
CA SER A 68 6.83 15.42 -12.61
C SER A 68 6.95 14.63 -11.30
N THR A 69 6.45 15.19 -10.20
CA THR A 69 6.49 14.59 -8.85
C THR A 69 5.26 15.02 -8.05
N GLY A 70 4.81 14.16 -7.14
CA GLY A 70 3.79 14.41 -6.14
C GLY A 70 4.32 14.21 -4.72
N LYS A 71 3.44 14.40 -3.75
CA LYS A 71 3.67 14.14 -2.32
C LYS A 71 2.60 13.18 -1.81
N SER A 72 3.02 12.08 -1.19
CA SER A 72 2.10 11.11 -0.60
C SER A 72 1.26 11.73 0.51
N GLU A 73 0.05 11.27 0.68
CA GLU A 73 -0.86 11.71 1.74
C GLU A 73 -0.30 11.44 3.13
N VAL A 74 0.44 10.36 3.26
CA VAL A 74 1.08 9.93 4.50
C VAL A 74 2.59 10.13 4.39
N GLY A 75 3.18 10.82 5.37
CA GLY A 75 4.61 11.05 5.45
C GLY A 75 5.19 12.08 4.48
N ASP A 76 4.37 12.72 3.63
CA ASP A 76 4.78 13.72 2.63
C ASP A 76 5.96 13.26 1.75
N ALA A 77 6.06 11.95 1.49
CA ALA A 77 7.13 11.37 0.69
C ALA A 77 6.97 11.70 -0.79
N ALA A 78 8.07 11.96 -1.47
CA ALA A 78 8.06 12.22 -2.90
C ALA A 78 7.74 10.95 -3.69
N TYR A 79 6.93 11.07 -4.75
CA TYR A 79 6.68 10.02 -5.72
C TYR A 79 6.56 10.58 -7.14
N GLY A 80 6.49 9.69 -8.14
CA GLY A 80 6.44 10.07 -9.54
C GLY A 80 7.80 10.30 -10.15
N GLY A 81 7.84 10.41 -11.44
CA GLY A 81 9.07 10.55 -12.23
C GLY A 81 8.86 10.17 -13.69
N SER A 82 9.90 9.63 -14.31
CA SER A 82 9.91 9.27 -15.73
C SER A 82 10.32 7.82 -16.01
N ASP A 83 10.35 6.98 -14.99
CA ASP A 83 10.73 5.57 -15.13
C ASP A 83 9.50 4.66 -15.04
N PRO A 84 8.86 4.30 -16.15
CA PRO A 84 7.70 3.41 -16.15
C PRO A 84 8.04 1.99 -15.71
N ALA A 85 9.33 1.61 -15.73
CA ALA A 85 9.81 0.30 -15.29
C ALA A 85 10.34 0.30 -13.85
N ASP A 86 10.08 1.38 -13.10
CA ASP A 86 10.46 1.46 -11.67
C ASP A 86 10.06 0.18 -10.93
N ASN A 87 10.94 -0.25 -10.02
CA ASN A 87 10.78 -1.48 -9.25
C ASN A 87 10.92 -1.19 -7.76
N SER A 88 9.78 -1.14 -7.09
CA SER A 88 9.67 -0.97 -5.64
C SER A 88 9.64 -2.30 -4.87
N GLY A 89 9.76 -3.44 -5.55
CA GLY A 89 9.89 -4.76 -4.91
C GLY A 89 8.80 -5.77 -5.28
N ILE A 90 8.48 -6.64 -4.33
CA ILE A 90 7.53 -7.75 -4.51
C ILE A 90 6.62 -7.84 -3.29
N LEU A 91 5.31 -7.80 -3.52
CA LEU A 91 4.28 -8.10 -2.53
C LEU A 91 3.48 -9.31 -3.01
N LYS A 92 3.51 -10.40 -2.23
CA LYS A 92 2.84 -11.63 -2.64
C LYS A 92 2.31 -12.42 -1.45
N TYR A 93 1.06 -12.90 -1.56
CA TYR A 93 0.35 -13.62 -0.50
C TYR A 93 0.34 -12.85 0.82
N ILE A 94 -0.26 -11.65 0.78
CA ILE A 94 -0.41 -10.77 1.94
C ILE A 94 -1.89 -10.55 2.21
N ARG A 95 -2.29 -10.71 3.47
CA ARG A 95 -3.56 -10.25 3.99
C ARG A 95 -3.32 -9.02 4.87
N LEU A 96 -3.88 -7.89 4.48
CA LEU A 96 -3.81 -6.63 5.19
C LEU A 96 -5.17 -6.32 5.81
N GLU A 97 -5.21 -6.11 7.11
CA GLU A 97 -6.44 -6.01 7.88
C GLU A 97 -6.52 -4.72 8.68
N TYR A 98 -7.73 -4.15 8.79
CA TYR A 98 -8.09 -3.07 9.69
C TYR A 98 -7.33 -1.75 9.46
N ALA A 99 -6.84 -1.51 8.26
CA ALA A 99 -6.23 -0.24 7.89
C ALA A 99 -7.27 0.86 7.66
N GLY A 100 -6.81 2.01 7.21
CA GLY A 100 -7.69 3.11 6.84
C GLY A 100 -7.72 4.24 7.87
N TYR A 101 -6.67 4.43 8.67
CA TYR A 101 -6.65 5.53 9.64
C TYR A 101 -6.84 6.88 8.96
N LYS A 102 -7.70 7.69 9.55
CA LYS A 102 -8.06 9.02 9.05
C LYS A 102 -7.33 10.11 9.81
N PHE A 103 -6.36 10.76 9.18
CA PHE A 103 -5.66 11.91 9.78
C PHE A 103 -6.50 13.18 9.78
N THR A 104 -7.18 13.45 8.67
CA THR A 104 -8.10 14.59 8.49
C THR A 104 -9.23 14.16 7.57
N THR A 105 -10.18 15.05 7.28
CA THR A 105 -11.24 14.81 6.29
C THR A 105 -10.73 14.69 4.85
N GLU A 106 -9.47 15.04 4.60
CA GLU A 106 -8.87 15.06 3.26
C GLU A 106 -7.61 14.19 3.15
N LYS A 107 -7.14 13.62 4.29
CA LYS A 107 -5.96 12.76 4.36
C LYS A 107 -6.33 11.48 5.09
N GLU A 108 -6.56 10.46 4.33
CA GLU A 108 -6.95 9.14 4.80
C GLU A 108 -5.91 8.11 4.37
N CYS A 109 -5.87 6.99 5.05
CA CYS A 109 -5.05 5.86 4.67
C CYS A 109 -5.93 4.79 4.03
N ASN A 110 -5.42 4.17 3.01
CA ASN A 110 -6.04 2.98 2.40
C ASN A 110 -5.48 1.69 3.00
N GLY A 111 -5.89 0.56 2.48
CA GLY A 111 -5.21 -0.69 2.73
C GLY A 111 -3.84 -0.69 2.07
N PHE A 112 -3.82 -0.80 0.74
CA PHE A 112 -2.62 -0.71 -0.07
C PHE A 112 -2.66 0.55 -0.93
N THR A 113 -1.66 1.42 -0.82
CA THR A 113 -1.54 2.64 -1.60
C THR A 113 -0.27 2.64 -2.44
N PHE A 114 -0.43 2.86 -3.75
CA PHE A 114 0.66 2.80 -4.74
C PHE A 114 0.81 4.17 -5.42
N TYR A 115 1.80 4.95 -5.03
CA TYR A 115 2.09 6.28 -5.56
C TYR A 115 3.16 6.19 -6.65
N GLY A 116 2.81 6.37 -7.91
CA GLY A 116 3.75 6.35 -9.03
C GLY A 116 4.60 5.07 -9.10
N VAL A 117 4.03 3.93 -8.75
CA VAL A 117 4.75 2.65 -8.77
C VAL A 117 4.83 2.11 -10.19
N GLY A 118 6.01 1.63 -10.58
CA GLY A 118 6.29 1.16 -11.94
C GLY A 118 6.05 -0.33 -12.16
N ASN A 119 5.97 -0.72 -13.44
CA ASN A 119 5.65 -2.08 -13.87
C ASN A 119 6.76 -3.13 -13.60
N GLY A 120 7.92 -2.70 -13.10
CA GLY A 120 8.94 -3.60 -12.55
C GLY A 120 8.58 -4.16 -11.18
N THR A 121 7.56 -3.62 -10.50
CA THR A 121 7.07 -4.08 -9.20
C THR A 121 6.07 -5.22 -9.37
N THR A 122 6.13 -6.22 -8.50
CA THR A 122 5.21 -7.37 -8.51
C THR A 122 4.17 -7.24 -7.40
N LEU A 123 2.89 -7.26 -7.77
CA LEU A 123 1.74 -7.24 -6.85
C LEU A 123 0.81 -8.41 -7.17
N GLU A 124 0.84 -9.47 -6.35
CA GLU A 124 0.04 -10.67 -6.60
C GLU A 124 -0.52 -11.28 -5.31
N TYR A 125 -1.75 -11.78 -5.36
CA TYR A 125 -2.38 -12.46 -4.23
C TYR A 125 -2.42 -11.59 -2.97
N LEU A 126 -3.01 -10.40 -3.09
CA LEU A 126 -3.15 -9.45 -2.00
C LEU A 126 -4.62 -9.35 -1.58
N GLU A 127 -4.87 -9.34 -0.28
CA GLU A 127 -6.19 -9.13 0.31
C GLU A 127 -6.17 -7.89 1.20
N ALA A 128 -7.11 -6.96 0.98
CA ALA A 128 -7.45 -5.87 1.88
C ALA A 128 -8.76 -6.18 2.59
N TYR A 129 -8.73 -6.20 3.92
CA TYR A 129 -9.83 -6.67 4.76
C TYR A 129 -10.23 -5.66 5.83
N LYS A 130 -11.47 -5.18 5.80
CA LYS A 130 -12.09 -4.31 6.80
C LYS A 130 -11.30 -3.02 7.05
N GLY A 131 -11.01 -2.26 5.99
CA GLY A 131 -10.53 -0.88 6.09
C GLY A 131 -11.67 0.12 6.22
N THR A 132 -11.35 1.34 6.68
CA THR A 132 -12.31 2.46 6.71
C THR A 132 -12.29 3.30 5.44
N ASP A 133 -11.37 3.05 4.54
CA ASP A 133 -11.23 3.71 3.26
C ASP A 133 -11.01 2.66 2.17
N ASP A 134 -10.33 2.97 1.07
CA ASP A 134 -10.15 2.06 -0.04
C ASP A 134 -9.36 0.80 0.32
N GLY A 135 -9.69 -0.29 -0.34
CA GLY A 135 -8.90 -1.52 -0.25
C GLY A 135 -7.55 -1.37 -0.92
N PHE A 136 -7.56 -0.85 -2.14
CA PHE A 136 -6.40 -0.62 -3.00
C PHE A 136 -6.56 0.70 -3.74
N GLU A 137 -5.54 1.56 -3.70
CA GLU A 137 -5.54 2.81 -4.44
C GLU A 137 -4.23 3.05 -5.19
N TRP A 138 -4.34 3.53 -6.44
CA TRP A 138 -3.23 3.86 -7.33
C TRP A 138 -3.24 5.34 -7.70
N PHE A 139 -2.19 6.05 -7.30
CA PHE A 139 -1.88 7.43 -7.69
C PHE A 139 -0.88 7.42 -8.85
N GLY A 140 -1.37 7.38 -10.08
CA GLY A 140 -0.52 7.26 -11.26
C GLY A 140 0.29 5.97 -11.31
N GLY A 141 1.37 5.98 -12.08
CA GLY A 141 2.23 4.82 -12.25
C GLY A 141 1.75 3.84 -13.31
N THR A 142 2.47 2.73 -13.42
CA THR A 142 2.31 1.73 -14.48
C THR A 142 2.29 0.29 -13.94
N VAL A 143 2.22 0.13 -12.63
CA VAL A 143 2.25 -1.18 -12.00
C VAL A 143 1.00 -2.00 -12.33
N ASN A 144 1.20 -3.28 -12.63
CA ASN A 144 0.12 -4.26 -12.78
C ASN A 144 -0.08 -5.04 -11.49
N ALA A 145 -1.32 -5.43 -11.22
CA ALA A 145 -1.67 -6.26 -10.08
C ALA A 145 -2.56 -7.42 -10.50
N LYS A 146 -2.43 -8.56 -9.82
CA LYS A 146 -3.22 -9.77 -10.10
C LYS A 146 -3.69 -10.44 -8.82
N TYR A 147 -4.85 -11.07 -8.91
CA TYR A 147 -5.41 -11.87 -7.80
C TYR A 147 -5.61 -11.04 -6.54
N LEU A 148 -6.26 -9.88 -6.69
CA LEU A 148 -6.60 -8.99 -5.60
C LEU A 148 -7.97 -9.34 -5.01
N VAL A 149 -8.09 -9.24 -3.70
CA VAL A 149 -9.32 -9.46 -2.96
C VAL A 149 -9.55 -8.25 -2.04
N SER A 150 -10.70 -7.60 -2.18
CA SER A 150 -11.14 -6.52 -1.29
C SER A 150 -12.41 -6.97 -0.55
N VAL A 151 -12.39 -6.91 0.79
CA VAL A 151 -13.47 -7.42 1.62
C VAL A 151 -13.85 -6.42 2.69
N SER A 152 -15.07 -5.90 2.62
CA SER A 152 -15.66 -5.04 3.64
C SER A 152 -14.83 -3.78 3.95
N ASN A 153 -14.16 -3.22 2.96
CA ASN A 153 -13.62 -1.87 3.03
C ASN A 153 -14.76 -0.87 2.87
N SER A 154 -14.66 0.30 3.50
CA SER A 154 -15.84 1.18 3.65
C SER A 154 -16.03 2.17 2.52
N ASP A 155 -15.01 2.42 1.71
CA ASP A 155 -15.12 3.18 0.47
C ASP A 155 -14.90 2.24 -0.73
N ASP A 156 -14.01 2.54 -1.66
CA ASP A 156 -13.85 1.74 -2.86
C ASP A 156 -13.04 0.46 -2.62
N SER A 157 -13.38 -0.58 -3.35
CA SER A 157 -12.57 -1.79 -3.38
C SER A 157 -11.26 -1.57 -4.13
N PHE A 158 -11.33 -0.78 -5.22
CA PHE A 158 -10.22 -0.45 -6.11
C PHE A 158 -10.44 0.97 -6.63
N ASP A 159 -9.57 1.91 -6.25
CA ASP A 159 -9.56 3.26 -6.79
C ASP A 159 -8.27 3.54 -7.58
N TRP A 160 -8.35 4.40 -8.58
CA TRP A 160 -7.20 4.84 -9.37
C TRP A 160 -7.37 6.27 -9.85
N THR A 161 -6.30 7.02 -9.76
CA THR A 161 -6.25 8.42 -10.11
C THR A 161 -4.89 8.75 -10.79
N GLU A 162 -4.65 10.02 -11.05
CA GLU A 162 -3.38 10.55 -11.55
C GLU A 162 -2.80 9.87 -12.79
N GLY A 163 -3.68 9.29 -13.62
CA GLY A 163 -3.28 8.68 -14.89
C GLY A 163 -2.62 7.32 -14.76
N TRP A 164 -2.97 6.53 -13.73
CA TRP A 164 -2.54 5.13 -13.67
C TRP A 164 -2.85 4.39 -14.96
N SER A 165 -1.89 3.58 -15.42
CA SER A 165 -1.94 2.88 -16.71
C SER A 165 -1.37 1.46 -16.63
N GLY A 166 -1.69 0.77 -15.56
CA GLY A 166 -1.37 -0.64 -15.37
C GLY A 166 -2.37 -1.61 -15.97
#